data_dc39da1b0f537d5d061d719ff9a6ae6b
#
_entry.id   dc39da1b0f537d5d061d719ff9a6ae6b
#
_cell.length_a   1.000
_cell.length_b   1.000
_cell.length_c   1.000
_cell.angle_alpha   90.00
_cell.angle_beta   90.00
_cell.angle_gamma   90.00
#
_symmetry.space_group_name_H-M   'P 1'
#
loop_
_entity.id
_entity.type
_entity.pdbx_description
1 polymer ?
#
loop_
_entity_poly.entity_id
_entity_poly.type
_entity_poly.pdbx_seq_one_letter_code
_entity_poly.pdbx_strand_id
1 'polypeptide(L)'
;MALASTAVNTDVTPPVQTFDLIMVGGGLVTCSSLSRQNCVPGSQFTADAKQTSVYRLTHSALERAFKHPSLSGLTAPQKTILLHASQQQGDAGSSLSYQAFYDAISAVEKDFLTDLNDQVYYALLDLLEDEQAITSGINRQEHVMLSATQNQYGAQIFSLFTQQALFKKQQRQPQAKRPLIAVVTASARDPFESIDFYTQVFEQAGADVIWLPLDSALQAAIAQQQCDQLPALREKIQGNVDRARLYPVATALQQSMCVSPDSLYQQLLNIDGLFLNGGDQRLTLSAWLTPQKKPSKALDIIKKRLQQHQIVIGGTSAGTAVMTAQYMVTGGTSHGALTYGVLAAEAPSERCEESHCQSDIPATAVTYSTAGGLGFFPFGVTDTHFSQRERQVRLFMLSALSENKLGFGVDENTALLVDLRNHTVSVVGEHGVWVVEQSHVTQTPLSYSGVMHYLTAGDNAKVDVVTQSLNHIQLLSADKTINKQADVKREFNAWVDKACVDGQNDIDLGQAKLIIKPQSQQECDQIKRNGQHYQNINIQLNLVNH
;
A
#
# COMPACT_ATOMS: atom_id res chain seq x y z
N MET A 1 18.48 68.49 -4.96
CA MET A 1 19.15 67.24 -4.81
C MET A 1 18.14 66.27 -4.12
N ALA A 2 17.48 65.46 -4.90
CA ALA A 2 16.53 64.49 -4.39
C ALA A 2 17.26 63.13 -4.32
N LEU A 3 17.34 62.54 -3.11
CA LEU A 3 17.89 61.24 -2.87
C LEU A 3 16.84 60.18 -3.28
N ALA A 4 17.14 59.43 -4.32
CA ALA A 4 16.35 58.28 -4.72
C ALA A 4 16.64 57.12 -3.76
N SER A 5 15.64 56.72 -3.00
CA SER A 5 15.63 55.49 -2.19
C SER A 5 15.42 54.32 -3.14
N THR A 6 16.44 53.49 -3.35
CA THR A 6 16.33 52.21 -4.01
C THR A 6 15.73 51.20 -3.03
N ALA A 7 14.45 50.88 -3.20
CA ALA A 7 13.82 49.75 -2.52
C ALA A 7 14.45 48.44 -3.06
N VAL A 8 15.17 47.73 -2.21
CA VAL A 8 15.63 46.37 -2.48
C VAL A 8 14.41 45.46 -2.39
N ASN A 9 13.93 45.02 -3.52
CA ASN A 9 12.85 44.05 -3.63
C ASN A 9 13.45 42.65 -3.29
N THR A 10 13.32 42.22 -2.05
CA THR A 10 13.66 40.84 -1.65
C THR A 10 12.41 39.99 -1.82
N ASP A 11 12.09 39.64 -3.06
CA ASP A 11 11.23 38.50 -3.35
C ASP A 11 11.97 37.22 -2.92
N VAL A 12 12.01 36.96 -1.62
CA VAL A 12 12.36 35.65 -1.07
C VAL A 12 11.10 34.81 -1.23
N THR A 13 10.98 34.08 -2.33
CA THR A 13 10.05 32.97 -2.43
C THR A 13 10.31 32.07 -1.22
N PRO A 14 9.29 31.75 -0.42
CA PRO A 14 9.49 30.86 0.75
C PRO A 14 10.15 29.56 0.26
N PRO A 15 11.12 29.02 1.01
CA PRO A 15 11.80 27.81 0.61
C PRO A 15 10.76 26.71 0.39
N VAL A 16 10.79 26.11 -0.81
CA VAL A 16 9.91 24.99 -1.15
C VAL A 16 10.16 23.90 -0.13
N GLN A 17 9.14 23.56 0.65
CA GLN A 17 9.24 22.48 1.64
C GLN A 17 9.56 21.17 0.93
N THR A 18 10.62 20.50 1.37
CA THR A 18 11.12 19.28 0.73
C THR A 18 10.82 18.07 1.60
N PHE A 19 10.45 17.00 0.93
CA PHE A 19 10.16 15.73 1.60
C PHE A 19 11.04 14.63 1.03
N ASP A 20 11.42 13.71 1.90
CA ASP A 20 12.19 12.52 1.56
C ASP A 20 11.27 11.30 1.38
N LEU A 21 10.15 11.24 2.16
CA LEU A 21 9.16 10.17 2.05
C LEU A 21 7.77 10.75 1.81
N ILE A 22 6.97 10.04 0.99
CA ILE A 22 5.55 10.29 0.76
C ILE A 22 4.81 8.96 0.98
N MET A 23 4.22 8.82 2.16
CA MET A 23 3.68 7.56 2.68
C MET A 23 2.16 7.58 2.59
N VAL A 24 1.59 6.90 1.57
CA VAL A 24 0.16 6.92 1.28
C VAL A 24 -0.56 5.78 1.97
N GLY A 25 -1.71 6.06 2.58
CA GLY A 25 -2.49 5.07 3.32
C GLY A 25 -3.20 4.02 2.48
N GLY A 26 -3.15 4.14 1.16
CA GLY A 26 -3.87 3.27 0.23
C GLY A 26 -5.04 3.99 -0.44
N GLY A 27 -5.81 3.24 -1.24
CA GLY A 27 -7.05 3.75 -1.82
C GLY A 27 -6.88 5.02 -2.66
N LEU A 28 -5.75 5.19 -3.36
CA LEU A 28 -5.52 6.31 -4.26
C LEU A 28 -6.54 6.28 -5.40
N VAL A 29 -7.63 7.02 -5.21
CA VAL A 29 -8.71 7.11 -6.20
C VAL A 29 -8.14 7.70 -7.50
N THR A 30 -8.23 6.93 -8.59
CA THR A 30 -7.70 7.32 -9.90
C THR A 30 -8.60 6.81 -11.00
N CYS A 31 -8.90 7.66 -11.97
CA CYS A 31 -9.65 7.27 -13.17
C CYS A 31 -8.78 6.38 -14.06
N SER A 32 -9.22 5.13 -14.26
CA SER A 32 -8.60 4.22 -15.22
C SER A 32 -9.66 3.36 -15.92
N SER A 33 -9.26 2.67 -16.99
CA SER A 33 -10.15 1.78 -17.71
C SER A 33 -10.59 0.56 -16.88
N LEU A 34 -9.82 0.17 -15.87
CA LEU A 34 -10.18 -0.85 -14.88
C LEU A 34 -10.96 -0.30 -13.68
N SER A 35 -10.95 1.03 -13.47
CA SER A 35 -11.61 1.72 -12.34
C SER A 35 -12.48 2.88 -12.82
N ARG A 36 -13.40 2.60 -13.75
CA ARG A 36 -14.24 3.61 -14.42
C ARG A 36 -15.16 4.39 -13.47
N GLN A 37 -15.53 3.79 -12.35
CA GLN A 37 -16.31 4.44 -11.28
C GLN A 37 -15.57 5.64 -10.65
N ASN A 38 -14.26 5.73 -10.80
CA ASN A 38 -13.43 6.82 -10.29
C ASN A 38 -13.33 8.00 -11.28
N CYS A 39 -13.92 7.87 -12.47
CA CYS A 39 -13.83 8.87 -13.52
C CYS A 39 -14.97 9.87 -13.46
N VAL A 40 -14.71 11.12 -13.87
CA VAL A 40 -15.80 12.07 -14.10
C VAL A 40 -16.79 11.50 -15.11
N PRO A 41 -18.11 11.74 -14.92
CA PRO A 41 -19.14 11.23 -15.84
C PRO A 41 -18.86 11.61 -17.30
N GLY A 42 -19.02 10.64 -18.21
CA GLY A 42 -18.79 10.85 -19.64
C GLY A 42 -17.36 10.57 -20.12
N SER A 43 -16.43 10.23 -19.23
CA SER A 43 -15.08 9.78 -19.63
C SER A 43 -15.14 8.53 -20.47
N GLN A 44 -14.41 8.52 -21.59
CA GLN A 44 -14.37 7.40 -22.52
C GLN A 44 -12.95 6.93 -22.74
N PHE A 45 -12.75 5.62 -22.73
CA PHE A 45 -11.50 4.98 -23.08
C PHE A 45 -11.55 4.44 -24.51
N THR A 46 -10.41 4.40 -25.16
CA THR A 46 -10.26 3.82 -26.50
C THR A 46 -10.59 2.32 -26.50
N ALA A 47 -10.92 1.78 -27.67
CA ALA A 47 -11.36 0.38 -27.79
C ALA A 47 -10.25 -0.64 -27.47
N ASP A 48 -9.01 -0.21 -27.47
CA ASP A 48 -7.82 -1.00 -27.12
C ASP A 48 -7.51 -1.02 -25.63
N ALA A 49 -8.22 -0.23 -24.81
CA ALA A 49 -8.03 -0.25 -23.37
C ALA A 49 -8.55 -1.55 -22.73
N LYS A 50 -7.77 -2.12 -21.82
CA LYS A 50 -8.19 -3.23 -20.96
C LYS A 50 -9.25 -2.71 -19.98
N GLN A 51 -10.43 -3.30 -20.00
CA GLN A 51 -11.56 -2.87 -19.14
C GLN A 51 -11.82 -3.83 -17.98
N THR A 52 -11.36 -5.06 -18.08
CA THR A 52 -11.44 -6.09 -17.04
C THR A 52 -10.49 -7.23 -17.40
N SER A 53 -10.08 -8.05 -16.43
CA SER A 53 -9.50 -9.35 -16.73
C SER A 53 -10.60 -10.29 -17.20
N VAL A 54 -10.30 -11.14 -18.16
CA VAL A 54 -11.22 -12.11 -18.74
C VAL A 54 -10.58 -13.49 -18.78
N TYR A 55 -11.42 -14.53 -18.73
CA TYR A 55 -11.00 -15.91 -18.56
C TYR A 55 -11.64 -16.80 -19.63
N ARG A 56 -10.88 -17.79 -20.12
CA ARG A 56 -11.35 -18.77 -21.09
C ARG A 56 -11.74 -20.08 -20.40
N LEU A 57 -13.03 -20.26 -20.16
CA LEU A 57 -13.57 -21.51 -19.63
C LEU A 57 -14.05 -22.41 -20.76
N THR A 58 -13.11 -22.90 -21.59
CA THR A 58 -13.37 -23.83 -22.69
C THR A 58 -12.70 -25.19 -22.45
N HIS A 59 -13.21 -26.24 -23.06
CA HIS A 59 -12.63 -27.58 -22.93
C HIS A 59 -11.13 -27.58 -23.30
N SER A 60 -10.77 -26.94 -24.41
CA SER A 60 -9.37 -26.88 -24.89
C SER A 60 -8.45 -26.08 -23.94
N ALA A 61 -8.97 -24.99 -23.33
CA ALA A 61 -8.20 -24.22 -22.35
C ALA A 61 -7.95 -25.03 -21.07
N LEU A 62 -8.96 -25.75 -20.59
CA LEU A 62 -8.86 -26.62 -19.41
C LEU A 62 -7.89 -27.79 -19.66
N GLU A 63 -7.98 -28.46 -20.83
CA GLU A 63 -7.07 -29.54 -21.20
C GLU A 63 -5.61 -29.09 -21.24
N ARG A 64 -5.36 -27.85 -21.69
CA ARG A 64 -4.03 -27.24 -21.66
C ARG A 64 -3.61 -26.94 -20.21
N ALA A 65 -4.49 -26.33 -19.42
CA ALA A 65 -4.23 -25.96 -18.04
C ALA A 65 -3.94 -27.20 -17.17
N PHE A 66 -4.68 -28.29 -17.32
CA PHE A 66 -4.50 -29.52 -16.54
C PHE A 66 -3.16 -30.23 -16.76
N LYS A 67 -2.44 -29.90 -17.85
CA LYS A 67 -1.08 -30.39 -18.08
C LYS A 67 -0.03 -29.64 -17.27
N HIS A 68 -0.39 -28.49 -16.70
CA HIS A 68 0.54 -27.70 -15.92
C HIS A 68 0.76 -28.30 -14.52
N PRO A 69 2.02 -28.41 -14.05
CA PRO A 69 2.34 -29.01 -12.74
C PRO A 69 1.62 -28.35 -11.56
N SER A 70 1.38 -27.05 -11.60
CA SER A 70 0.70 -26.29 -10.54
C SER A 70 -0.76 -26.72 -10.32
N LEU A 71 -1.39 -27.39 -11.30
CA LEU A 71 -2.73 -27.97 -11.19
C LEU A 71 -2.72 -29.48 -10.90
N SER A 72 -1.57 -30.08 -10.62
CA SER A 72 -1.47 -31.50 -10.26
C SER A 72 -2.23 -31.85 -8.98
N GLY A 73 -2.48 -30.88 -8.11
CA GLY A 73 -3.28 -31.01 -6.90
C GLY A 73 -4.79 -31.16 -7.15
N LEU A 74 -5.29 -30.88 -8.36
CA LEU A 74 -6.71 -31.10 -8.69
C LEU A 74 -7.01 -32.59 -8.82
N THR A 75 -7.99 -33.04 -8.06
CA THR A 75 -8.52 -34.40 -8.13
C THR A 75 -9.32 -34.65 -9.42
N ALA A 76 -9.53 -35.90 -9.79
CA ALA A 76 -10.35 -36.24 -10.95
C ALA A 76 -11.80 -35.69 -10.86
N PRO A 77 -12.51 -35.77 -9.71
CA PRO A 77 -13.80 -35.11 -9.56
C PRO A 77 -13.75 -33.59 -9.79
N GLN A 78 -12.75 -32.92 -9.23
CA GLN A 78 -12.59 -31.45 -9.40
C GLN A 78 -12.37 -31.06 -10.87
N LYS A 79 -11.57 -31.82 -11.63
CA LYS A 79 -11.41 -31.65 -13.08
C LYS A 79 -12.72 -31.87 -13.83
N THR A 80 -13.54 -32.85 -13.41
CA THR A 80 -14.85 -33.09 -14.01
C THR A 80 -15.81 -31.92 -13.80
N ILE A 81 -15.82 -31.29 -12.62
CA ILE A 81 -16.62 -30.10 -12.32
C ILE A 81 -16.27 -28.97 -13.31
N LEU A 82 -14.98 -28.67 -13.48
CA LEU A 82 -14.52 -27.63 -14.41
C LEU A 82 -14.90 -27.96 -15.87
N LEU A 83 -14.75 -29.20 -16.31
CA LEU A 83 -15.15 -29.64 -17.65
C LEU A 83 -16.66 -29.51 -17.84
N HIS A 84 -17.47 -29.85 -16.85
CA HIS A 84 -18.93 -29.70 -16.89
C HIS A 84 -19.31 -28.21 -16.96
N ALA A 85 -18.67 -27.35 -16.16
CA ALA A 85 -18.88 -25.91 -16.25
C ALA A 85 -18.56 -25.36 -17.65
N SER A 86 -17.47 -25.83 -18.29
CA SER A 86 -17.11 -25.42 -19.64
C SER A 86 -18.11 -25.87 -20.71
N GLN A 87 -18.72 -27.05 -20.56
CA GLN A 87 -19.75 -27.54 -21.48
C GLN A 87 -21.01 -26.70 -21.44
N GLN A 88 -21.39 -26.20 -20.27
CA GLN A 88 -22.56 -25.32 -20.11
C GLN A 88 -22.36 -23.94 -20.77
N GLN A 89 -21.13 -23.46 -20.91
CA GLN A 89 -20.82 -22.19 -21.58
C GLN A 89 -20.79 -22.31 -23.11
N GLY A 90 -20.74 -23.52 -23.65
CA GLY A 90 -20.64 -23.80 -25.08
C GLY A 90 -19.25 -23.53 -25.67
N ASP A 91 -18.99 -24.10 -26.85
CA ASP A 91 -17.69 -23.94 -27.54
C ASP A 91 -17.47 -22.56 -28.18
N ALA A 92 -18.36 -21.60 -27.96
CA ALA A 92 -18.37 -20.31 -28.64
C ALA A 92 -17.23 -19.36 -28.26
N GLY A 93 -16.20 -19.83 -27.53
CA GLY A 93 -14.91 -19.14 -27.37
C GLY A 93 -14.96 -17.74 -26.75
N SER A 94 -16.07 -17.35 -26.12
CA SER A 94 -16.20 -16.04 -25.48
C SER A 94 -15.42 -16.00 -24.17
N SER A 95 -14.56 -15.01 -24.03
CA SER A 95 -13.91 -14.71 -22.76
C SER A 95 -14.91 -14.22 -21.75
N LEU A 96 -14.89 -14.75 -20.53
CA LEU A 96 -15.77 -14.45 -19.42
C LEU A 96 -15.12 -13.42 -18.49
N SER A 97 -15.88 -12.45 -17.97
CA SER A 97 -15.44 -11.67 -16.81
C SER A 97 -15.19 -12.60 -15.61
N TYR A 98 -14.44 -12.13 -14.62
CA TYR A 98 -14.22 -12.93 -13.39
C TYR A 98 -15.55 -13.38 -12.74
N GLN A 99 -16.52 -12.48 -12.64
CA GLN A 99 -17.82 -12.82 -12.06
C GLN A 99 -18.55 -13.91 -12.88
N ALA A 100 -18.58 -13.77 -14.21
CA ALA A 100 -19.20 -14.79 -15.06
C ALA A 100 -18.48 -16.13 -15.02
N PHE A 101 -17.14 -16.12 -14.88
CA PHE A 101 -16.32 -17.30 -14.68
C PHE A 101 -16.64 -17.97 -13.35
N TYR A 102 -16.72 -17.19 -12.26
CA TYR A 102 -17.08 -17.66 -10.93
C TYR A 102 -18.49 -18.26 -10.93
N ASP A 103 -19.47 -17.56 -11.48
CA ASP A 103 -20.86 -17.99 -11.53
C ASP A 103 -21.02 -19.29 -12.34
N ALA A 104 -20.30 -19.43 -13.44
CA ALA A 104 -20.35 -20.62 -14.30
C ALA A 104 -19.85 -21.89 -13.55
N ILE A 105 -18.80 -21.75 -12.74
CA ILE A 105 -18.27 -22.87 -11.94
C ILE A 105 -19.17 -23.13 -10.74
N SER A 106 -19.62 -22.10 -10.03
CA SER A 106 -20.47 -22.20 -8.85
C SER A 106 -21.87 -22.75 -9.17
N ALA A 107 -22.33 -22.61 -10.41
CA ALA A 107 -23.57 -23.26 -10.88
C ALA A 107 -23.47 -24.80 -10.92
N VAL A 108 -22.26 -25.35 -11.05
CA VAL A 108 -22.00 -26.80 -11.03
C VAL A 108 -21.70 -27.27 -9.61
N GLU A 109 -20.84 -26.55 -8.89
CA GLU A 109 -20.47 -26.82 -7.51
C GLU A 109 -20.22 -25.51 -6.77
N LYS A 110 -21.12 -25.17 -5.83
CA LYS A 110 -21.23 -23.85 -5.21
C LYS A 110 -19.94 -23.35 -4.59
N ASP A 111 -19.28 -24.16 -3.80
CA ASP A 111 -18.12 -23.78 -2.98
C ASP A 111 -16.79 -24.21 -3.61
N PHE A 112 -16.81 -24.65 -4.88
CA PHE A 112 -15.64 -25.22 -5.56
C PHE A 112 -14.41 -24.33 -5.50
N LEU A 113 -14.53 -23.04 -5.86
CA LEU A 113 -13.39 -22.12 -5.90
C LEU A 113 -12.91 -21.71 -4.51
N THR A 114 -13.80 -21.68 -3.52
CA THR A 114 -13.45 -21.37 -2.12
C THR A 114 -12.75 -22.56 -1.43
N ASP A 115 -13.06 -23.78 -1.84
CA ASP A 115 -12.44 -25.00 -1.30
C ASP A 115 -11.06 -25.30 -1.87
N LEU A 116 -10.64 -24.60 -2.95
CA LEU A 116 -9.29 -24.73 -3.47
C LEU A 116 -8.28 -24.04 -2.56
N ASN A 117 -7.13 -24.72 -2.32
CA ASN A 117 -6.01 -24.03 -1.69
C ASN A 117 -5.48 -22.90 -2.62
N ASP A 118 -4.81 -21.91 -2.03
CA ASP A 118 -4.37 -20.71 -2.73
C ASP A 118 -3.54 -21.02 -3.97
N GLN A 119 -2.61 -21.95 -3.89
CA GLN A 119 -1.73 -22.29 -5.01
C GLN A 119 -2.52 -22.80 -6.22
N VAL A 120 -3.46 -23.70 -6.01
CA VAL A 120 -4.30 -24.26 -7.10
C VAL A 120 -5.28 -23.22 -7.62
N TYR A 121 -5.89 -22.44 -6.73
CA TYR A 121 -6.81 -21.37 -7.10
C TYR A 121 -6.16 -20.33 -8.02
N TYR A 122 -5.03 -19.77 -7.60
CA TYR A 122 -4.33 -18.76 -8.40
C TYR A 122 -3.75 -19.34 -9.69
N ALA A 123 -3.22 -20.56 -9.65
CA ALA A 123 -2.74 -21.23 -10.86
C ALA A 123 -3.86 -21.47 -11.88
N LEU A 124 -5.07 -21.82 -11.42
CA LEU A 124 -6.23 -21.98 -12.28
C LEU A 124 -6.61 -20.66 -12.97
N LEU A 125 -6.68 -19.55 -12.21
CA LEU A 125 -6.94 -18.24 -12.78
C LEU A 125 -5.86 -17.84 -13.79
N ASP A 126 -4.59 -17.94 -13.41
CA ASP A 126 -3.46 -17.53 -14.24
C ASP A 126 -3.41 -18.28 -15.59
N LEU A 127 -3.68 -19.60 -15.57
CA LEU A 127 -3.65 -20.44 -16.77
C LEU A 127 -4.87 -20.25 -17.69
N LEU A 128 -6.00 -19.80 -17.13
CA LEU A 128 -7.23 -19.55 -17.86
C LEU A 128 -7.43 -18.07 -18.23
N GLU A 129 -6.63 -17.14 -17.69
CA GLU A 129 -6.69 -15.72 -18.07
C GLU A 129 -6.40 -15.56 -19.57
N ASP A 130 -7.24 -14.76 -20.25
CA ASP A 130 -7.12 -14.47 -21.67
C ASP A 130 -6.17 -13.30 -21.93
N GLU A 131 -5.35 -13.42 -22.94
CA GLU A 131 -4.39 -12.40 -23.35
C GLU A 131 -5.03 -11.09 -23.83
N GLN A 132 -6.31 -11.13 -24.25
CA GLN A 132 -7.01 -9.98 -24.83
C GLN A 132 -6.20 -9.30 -25.95
N ALA A 133 -5.63 -10.13 -26.82
CA ALA A 133 -4.78 -9.66 -27.91
C ALA A 133 -5.54 -8.71 -28.87
N ILE A 134 -4.93 -7.56 -29.19
CA ILE A 134 -5.37 -6.65 -30.25
C ILE A 134 -4.81 -7.13 -31.59
N THR A 135 -3.51 -7.44 -31.57
CA THR A 135 -2.78 -8.05 -32.70
C THR A 135 -1.78 -9.04 -32.12
N SER A 136 -1.13 -9.83 -32.97
CA SER A 136 -0.12 -10.79 -32.55
C SER A 136 0.97 -10.09 -31.70
N GLY A 137 1.08 -10.47 -30.42
CA GLY A 137 2.07 -9.95 -29.47
C GLY A 137 1.74 -8.58 -28.84
N ILE A 138 0.57 -8.01 -29.13
CA ILE A 138 0.10 -6.75 -28.52
C ILE A 138 -1.21 -7.02 -27.79
N ASN A 139 -1.18 -6.97 -26.47
CA ASN A 139 -2.33 -7.15 -25.61
C ASN A 139 -2.93 -5.79 -25.22
N ARG A 140 -4.22 -5.80 -24.82
CA ARG A 140 -4.86 -4.61 -24.25
C ARG A 140 -4.15 -4.21 -22.96
N GLN A 141 -3.98 -2.90 -22.79
CA GLN A 141 -3.35 -2.31 -21.61
C GLN A 141 -4.37 -1.53 -20.79
N GLU A 142 -4.14 -1.38 -19.48
CA GLU A 142 -4.90 -0.44 -18.69
C GLU A 142 -4.55 0.98 -19.12
N HIS A 143 -5.58 1.81 -19.34
CA HIS A 143 -5.41 3.23 -19.64
C HIS A 143 -5.83 4.07 -18.45
N VAL A 144 -5.00 5.04 -18.09
CA VAL A 144 -5.25 6.01 -17.03
C VAL A 144 -5.66 7.36 -17.64
N MET A 145 -6.56 8.06 -16.96
CA MET A 145 -6.94 9.44 -17.27
C MET A 145 -6.85 10.26 -15.97
N LEU A 146 -5.63 10.61 -15.56
CA LEU A 146 -5.37 11.24 -14.26
C LEU A 146 -6.16 12.55 -14.08
N SER A 147 -6.23 13.38 -15.11
CA SER A 147 -7.00 14.64 -15.11
C SER A 147 -8.53 14.45 -15.07
N ALA A 148 -9.02 13.26 -15.45
CA ALA A 148 -10.43 12.92 -15.41
C ALA A 148 -10.83 12.17 -14.12
N THR A 149 -9.95 12.11 -13.14
CA THR A 149 -10.27 11.55 -11.84
C THR A 149 -11.29 12.41 -11.12
N GLN A 150 -12.41 11.81 -10.67
CA GLN A 150 -13.47 12.54 -9.99
C GLN A 150 -13.04 13.08 -8.64
N ASN A 151 -12.37 12.26 -7.83
CA ASN A 151 -11.77 12.67 -6.56
C ASN A 151 -10.30 13.02 -6.78
N GLN A 152 -9.97 14.31 -6.75
CA GLN A 152 -8.66 14.82 -7.15
C GLN A 152 -7.52 14.59 -6.15
N TYR A 153 -7.81 14.14 -4.93
CA TYR A 153 -6.76 14.00 -3.90
C TYR A 153 -5.68 12.98 -4.31
N GLY A 154 -6.06 11.85 -4.91
CA GLY A 154 -5.10 10.89 -5.45
C GLY A 154 -4.20 11.49 -6.53
N ALA A 155 -4.78 12.22 -7.50
CA ALA A 155 -4.05 12.90 -8.56
C ALA A 155 -3.08 13.97 -8.00
N GLN A 156 -3.50 14.70 -6.95
CA GLN A 156 -2.66 15.68 -6.27
C GLN A 156 -1.46 15.02 -5.58
N ILE A 157 -1.64 13.85 -4.95
CA ILE A 157 -0.55 13.11 -4.31
C ILE A 157 0.47 12.63 -5.33
N PHE A 158 0.06 12.08 -6.48
CA PHE A 158 0.97 11.69 -7.56
C PHE A 158 1.72 12.89 -8.14
N SER A 159 1.03 14.02 -8.32
CA SER A 159 1.63 15.27 -8.79
C SER A 159 2.66 15.81 -7.78
N LEU A 160 2.34 15.77 -6.48
CA LEU A 160 3.25 16.19 -5.42
C LEU A 160 4.51 15.30 -5.39
N PHE A 161 4.35 13.98 -5.50
CA PHE A 161 5.48 13.06 -5.57
C PHE A 161 6.40 13.39 -6.75
N THR A 162 5.81 13.62 -7.92
CA THR A 162 6.56 14.02 -9.13
C THR A 162 7.29 15.34 -8.94
N GLN A 163 6.67 16.34 -8.31
CA GLN A 163 7.31 17.62 -8.00
C GLN A 163 8.49 17.44 -7.02
N GLN A 164 8.35 16.62 -5.99
CA GLN A 164 9.44 16.33 -5.06
C GLN A 164 10.60 15.59 -5.76
N ALA A 165 10.31 14.63 -6.64
CA ALA A 165 11.33 13.97 -7.46
C ALA A 165 12.05 14.96 -8.38
N LEU A 166 11.31 15.88 -9.03
CA LEU A 166 11.90 16.94 -9.85
C LEU A 166 12.79 17.86 -9.02
N PHE A 167 12.38 18.23 -7.82
CA PHE A 167 13.19 19.04 -6.92
C PHE A 167 14.52 18.33 -6.57
N LYS A 168 14.49 17.03 -6.23
CA LYS A 168 15.72 16.25 -5.99
C LYS A 168 16.63 16.20 -7.22
N LYS A 169 16.05 16.09 -8.42
CA LYS A 169 16.81 16.16 -9.69
C LYS A 169 17.45 17.53 -9.89
N GLN A 170 16.69 18.60 -9.69
CA GLN A 170 17.16 19.99 -9.93
C GLN A 170 18.31 20.41 -9.00
N GLN A 171 18.42 19.81 -7.82
CA GLN A 171 19.60 20.04 -6.96
C GLN A 171 20.89 19.54 -7.60
N ARG A 172 20.84 18.57 -8.50
CA ARG A 172 21.99 18.02 -9.24
C ARG A 172 22.07 18.54 -10.68
N GLN A 173 20.93 18.84 -11.27
CA GLN A 173 20.76 19.28 -12.66
C GLN A 173 19.73 20.42 -12.70
N PRO A 174 20.12 21.68 -12.41
CA PRO A 174 19.18 22.81 -12.22
C PRO A 174 18.22 23.07 -13.39
N GLN A 175 18.60 22.68 -14.62
CA GLN A 175 17.77 22.89 -15.82
C GLN A 175 16.83 21.71 -16.14
N ALA A 176 16.81 20.67 -15.30
CA ALA A 176 15.94 19.53 -15.52
C ALA A 176 14.46 19.94 -15.44
N LYS A 177 13.65 19.42 -16.38
CA LYS A 177 12.21 19.71 -16.46
C LYS A 177 11.34 18.51 -16.07
N ARG A 178 11.88 17.30 -16.14
CA ARG A 178 11.17 16.06 -15.81
C ARG A 178 12.05 15.20 -14.92
N PRO A 179 11.53 14.62 -13.82
CA PRO A 179 12.26 13.66 -13.03
C PRO A 179 12.21 12.27 -13.69
N LEU A 180 13.14 11.39 -13.31
CA LEU A 180 13.06 9.97 -13.62
C LEU A 180 12.51 9.23 -12.39
N ILE A 181 11.32 8.67 -12.53
CA ILE A 181 10.66 7.91 -11.47
C ILE A 181 10.73 6.41 -11.80
N ALA A 182 11.20 5.63 -10.84
CA ALA A 182 11.10 4.18 -10.89
C ALA A 182 9.88 3.69 -10.13
N VAL A 183 9.15 2.76 -10.74
CA VAL A 183 8.03 2.07 -10.10
C VAL A 183 8.41 0.63 -9.84
N VAL A 184 8.17 0.14 -8.64
CA VAL A 184 8.36 -1.26 -8.23
C VAL A 184 7.00 -1.81 -7.78
N THR A 185 6.55 -2.86 -8.45
CA THR A 185 5.22 -3.48 -8.26
C THR A 185 5.29 -4.77 -7.46
N ALA A 186 6.31 -4.91 -6.62
CA ALA A 186 6.66 -6.13 -5.90
C ALA A 186 5.64 -6.54 -4.82
N SER A 187 4.75 -5.64 -4.38
CA SER A 187 3.72 -5.98 -3.38
C SER A 187 2.59 -6.82 -3.96
N ALA A 188 2.40 -6.82 -5.28
CA ALA A 188 1.39 -7.63 -5.92
C ALA A 188 1.86 -9.09 -6.08
N ARG A 189 0.94 -10.05 -5.94
CA ARG A 189 1.20 -11.44 -6.30
C ARG A 189 1.64 -11.54 -7.77
N ASP A 190 0.93 -10.86 -8.67
CA ASP A 190 1.35 -10.63 -10.05
C ASP A 190 1.90 -9.21 -10.21
N PRO A 191 3.24 -9.04 -10.21
CA PRO A 191 3.85 -7.72 -10.32
C PRO A 191 3.68 -7.08 -11.70
N PHE A 192 3.21 -7.82 -12.70
CA PHE A 192 3.06 -7.32 -14.07
C PHE A 192 1.73 -6.58 -14.27
N GLU A 193 0.68 -6.92 -13.52
CA GLU A 193 -0.67 -6.37 -13.73
C GLU A 193 -0.76 -4.85 -13.61
N SER A 194 -0.03 -4.25 -12.69
CA SER A 194 -0.13 -2.82 -12.40
C SER A 194 0.97 -1.96 -13.06
N ILE A 195 1.76 -2.53 -13.97
CA ILE A 195 2.82 -1.80 -14.70
C ILE A 195 2.22 -0.61 -15.45
N ASP A 196 1.19 -0.87 -16.27
CA ASP A 196 0.57 0.12 -17.13
C ASP A 196 -0.03 1.26 -16.31
N PHE A 197 -0.72 0.93 -15.21
CA PHE A 197 -1.33 1.92 -14.33
C PHE A 197 -0.29 2.89 -13.77
N TYR A 198 0.72 2.40 -13.06
CA TYR A 198 1.69 3.28 -12.41
C TYR A 198 2.57 4.03 -13.41
N THR A 199 2.92 3.41 -14.54
CA THR A 199 3.68 4.08 -15.59
C THR A 199 2.91 5.28 -16.12
N GLN A 200 1.66 5.09 -16.53
CA GLN A 200 0.83 6.16 -17.10
C GLN A 200 0.48 7.25 -16.07
N VAL A 201 0.21 6.87 -14.80
CA VAL A 201 -0.06 7.85 -13.74
C VAL A 201 1.09 8.85 -13.61
N PHE A 202 2.32 8.37 -13.50
CA PHE A 202 3.48 9.25 -13.31
C PHE A 202 3.88 9.97 -14.61
N GLU A 203 3.70 9.36 -15.78
CA GLU A 203 3.88 10.05 -17.06
C GLU A 203 2.93 11.24 -17.20
N GLN A 204 1.64 11.06 -16.85
CA GLN A 204 0.64 12.12 -16.86
C GLN A 204 0.86 13.15 -15.75
N ALA A 205 1.48 12.77 -14.64
CA ALA A 205 1.93 13.68 -13.60
C ALA A 205 3.21 14.47 -13.99
N GLY A 206 3.83 14.18 -15.15
CA GLY A 206 4.95 14.93 -15.71
C GLY A 206 6.34 14.32 -15.50
N ALA A 207 6.44 13.04 -15.19
CA ALA A 207 7.70 12.32 -15.05
C ALA A 207 8.10 11.55 -16.33
N ASP A 208 9.38 11.21 -16.44
CA ASP A 208 9.85 10.07 -17.21
C ASP A 208 9.79 8.85 -16.28
N VAL A 209 9.31 7.71 -16.77
CA VAL A 209 9.01 6.56 -15.91
C VAL A 209 9.73 5.32 -16.38
N ILE A 210 10.25 4.55 -15.44
CA ILE A 210 10.73 3.19 -15.68
C ILE A 210 10.07 2.24 -14.69
N TRP A 211 9.62 1.10 -15.20
CA TRP A 211 9.28 -0.02 -14.33
C TRP A 211 10.55 -0.81 -14.02
N LEU A 212 10.86 -0.99 -12.74
CA LEU A 212 11.92 -1.85 -12.27
C LEU A 212 11.33 -3.22 -11.94
N PRO A 213 11.72 -4.29 -12.66
CA PRO A 213 11.16 -5.63 -12.48
C PRO A 213 11.68 -6.33 -11.22
N LEU A 214 11.91 -5.57 -10.16
CA LEU A 214 12.40 -6.08 -8.89
C LEU A 214 11.25 -6.69 -8.10
N ASP A 215 11.26 -8.00 -7.98
CA ASP A 215 10.35 -8.79 -7.16
C ASP A 215 11.11 -9.87 -6.38
N SER A 216 10.41 -10.60 -5.53
CA SER A 216 11.02 -11.64 -4.68
C SER A 216 11.62 -12.79 -5.50
N ALA A 217 11.06 -13.13 -6.65
CA ALA A 217 11.59 -14.17 -7.53
C ALA A 217 12.88 -13.72 -8.23
N LEU A 218 12.90 -12.49 -8.77
CA LEU A 218 14.11 -11.92 -9.37
C LEU A 218 15.23 -11.82 -8.34
N GLN A 219 14.93 -11.31 -7.13
CA GLN A 219 15.92 -11.19 -6.08
C GLN A 219 16.50 -12.56 -5.68
N ALA A 220 15.65 -13.59 -5.59
CA ALA A 220 16.10 -14.95 -5.31
C ALA A 220 16.96 -15.52 -6.45
N ALA A 221 16.56 -15.31 -7.71
CA ALA A 221 17.29 -15.77 -8.89
C ALA A 221 18.69 -15.13 -8.99
N ILE A 222 18.80 -13.81 -8.76
CA ILE A 222 20.10 -13.09 -8.72
C ILE A 222 20.97 -13.63 -7.60
N ALA A 223 20.43 -13.75 -6.38
CA ALA A 223 21.19 -14.20 -5.22
C ALA A 223 21.70 -15.65 -5.34
N GLN A 224 20.95 -16.50 -6.04
CA GLN A 224 21.28 -17.90 -6.28
C GLN A 224 22.03 -18.13 -7.60
N GLN A 225 22.17 -17.11 -8.44
CA GLN A 225 22.72 -17.21 -9.80
C GLN A 225 21.96 -18.23 -10.69
N GLN A 226 20.61 -18.24 -10.55
CA GLN A 226 19.72 -19.19 -11.21
C GLN A 226 18.69 -18.47 -12.10
N CYS A 227 19.18 -17.59 -12.98
CA CYS A 227 18.30 -16.81 -13.86
C CYS A 227 17.53 -17.66 -14.88
N ASP A 228 18.03 -18.82 -15.24
CA ASP A 228 17.33 -19.83 -16.05
C ASP A 228 16.10 -20.43 -15.33
N GLN A 229 16.10 -20.40 -14.00
CA GLN A 229 15.00 -20.87 -13.14
C GLN A 229 14.00 -19.76 -12.75
N LEU A 230 14.16 -18.53 -13.25
CA LEU A 230 13.32 -17.40 -12.85
C LEU A 230 11.80 -17.67 -13.00
N PRO A 231 11.30 -18.30 -14.08
CA PRO A 231 9.88 -18.65 -14.18
C PRO A 231 9.41 -19.61 -13.04
N ALA A 232 10.20 -20.64 -12.76
CA ALA A 232 9.89 -21.60 -11.70
C ALA A 232 10.00 -20.97 -10.28
N LEU A 233 10.94 -20.06 -10.08
CA LEU A 233 11.05 -19.30 -8.82
C LEU A 233 9.86 -18.38 -8.63
N ARG A 234 9.36 -17.75 -9.69
CA ARG A 234 8.17 -16.92 -9.65
C ARG A 234 6.93 -17.72 -9.25
N GLU A 235 6.74 -18.87 -9.85
CA GLU A 235 5.67 -19.81 -9.48
C GLU A 235 5.78 -20.24 -8.01
N LYS A 236 6.98 -20.60 -7.58
CA LYS A 236 7.22 -21.10 -6.20
C LYS A 236 7.06 -20.02 -5.13
N ILE A 237 7.55 -18.81 -5.37
CA ILE A 237 7.66 -17.75 -4.35
C ILE A 237 6.43 -16.85 -4.35
N GLN A 238 5.89 -16.53 -5.53
CA GLN A 238 4.78 -15.59 -5.69
C GLN A 238 3.46 -16.28 -6.04
N GLY A 239 3.51 -17.58 -6.39
CA GLY A 239 2.32 -18.32 -6.82
C GLY A 239 1.74 -17.82 -8.15
N ASN A 240 2.57 -17.17 -9.00
CA ASN A 240 2.10 -16.67 -10.27
C ASN A 240 2.67 -17.50 -11.45
N VAL A 241 1.79 -17.90 -12.34
CA VAL A 241 2.03 -18.93 -13.34
C VAL A 241 1.85 -18.36 -14.75
N ASP A 242 2.67 -18.83 -15.72
CA ASP A 242 2.51 -18.57 -17.15
C ASP A 242 2.47 -17.08 -17.54
N ARG A 243 3.17 -16.23 -16.80
CA ARG A 243 3.11 -14.78 -17.02
C ARG A 243 3.75 -14.31 -18.32
N ALA A 244 4.70 -15.11 -18.89
CA ALA A 244 5.31 -14.78 -20.18
C ALA A 244 4.30 -14.75 -21.35
N ARG A 245 3.20 -15.50 -21.25
CA ARG A 245 2.11 -15.48 -22.22
C ARG A 245 1.35 -14.15 -22.22
N LEU A 246 1.09 -13.61 -21.02
CA LEU A 246 0.34 -12.36 -20.86
C LEU A 246 1.23 -11.11 -20.99
N TYR A 247 2.46 -11.19 -20.46
CA TYR A 247 3.40 -10.06 -20.35
C TYR A 247 4.77 -10.39 -20.95
N PRO A 248 4.86 -10.74 -22.27
CA PRO A 248 6.11 -11.23 -22.87
C PRO A 248 7.25 -10.22 -22.80
N VAL A 249 6.96 -8.93 -23.00
CA VAL A 249 7.97 -7.85 -22.95
C VAL A 249 8.50 -7.65 -21.52
N ALA A 250 7.61 -7.57 -20.54
CA ALA A 250 7.98 -7.35 -19.15
C ALA A 250 8.76 -8.54 -18.56
N THR A 251 8.36 -9.77 -18.88
CA THR A 251 9.09 -10.97 -18.44
C THR A 251 10.47 -11.09 -19.12
N ALA A 252 10.61 -10.70 -20.39
CA ALA A 252 11.89 -10.66 -21.07
C ALA A 252 12.82 -9.59 -20.46
N LEU A 253 12.29 -8.41 -20.10
CA LEU A 253 13.04 -7.37 -19.40
C LEU A 253 13.53 -7.90 -18.03
N GLN A 254 12.65 -8.55 -17.26
CA GLN A 254 13.01 -9.13 -15.97
C GLN A 254 14.11 -10.18 -16.11
N GLN A 255 14.01 -11.07 -17.13
CA GLN A 255 15.03 -12.06 -17.45
C GLN A 255 16.39 -11.41 -17.79
N SER A 256 16.38 -10.34 -18.58
CA SER A 256 17.60 -9.62 -18.95
C SER A 256 18.30 -8.98 -17.74
N MET A 257 17.52 -8.42 -16.81
CA MET A 257 18.06 -7.84 -15.57
C MET A 257 18.55 -8.90 -14.58
N CYS A 258 17.99 -10.11 -14.61
CA CYS A 258 18.56 -11.23 -13.87
C CYS A 258 19.95 -11.58 -14.37
N VAL A 259 20.12 -11.75 -15.67
CA VAL A 259 21.40 -12.11 -16.31
C VAL A 259 22.44 -10.99 -16.14
N SER A 260 22.00 -9.73 -16.15
CA SER A 260 22.88 -8.56 -16.01
C SER A 260 22.38 -7.62 -14.92
N PRO A 261 22.49 -7.99 -13.64
CA PRO A 261 21.92 -7.20 -12.52
C PRO A 261 22.59 -5.83 -12.36
N ASP A 262 23.76 -5.59 -12.93
CA ASP A 262 24.37 -4.26 -12.92
C ASP A 262 23.52 -3.23 -13.69
N SER A 263 22.73 -3.64 -14.68
CA SER A 263 21.78 -2.74 -15.37
C SER A 263 20.70 -2.22 -14.43
N LEU A 264 20.15 -3.10 -13.57
CA LEU A 264 19.22 -2.72 -12.49
C LEU A 264 19.87 -1.75 -11.50
N TYR A 265 21.10 -2.03 -11.05
CA TYR A 265 21.80 -1.18 -10.10
C TYR A 265 22.13 0.20 -10.68
N GLN A 266 22.49 0.28 -11.96
CA GLN A 266 22.71 1.55 -12.65
C GLN A 266 21.42 2.36 -12.77
N GLN A 267 20.28 1.73 -13.02
CA GLN A 267 18.99 2.44 -13.00
C GLN A 267 18.71 3.00 -11.62
N LEU A 268 18.85 2.22 -10.54
CA LEU A 268 18.67 2.68 -9.17
C LEU A 268 19.57 3.86 -8.76
N LEU A 269 20.75 3.97 -9.36
CA LEU A 269 21.67 5.11 -9.13
C LEU A 269 21.21 6.39 -9.83
N ASN A 270 20.37 6.30 -10.87
CA ASN A 270 20.00 7.43 -11.72
C ASN A 270 18.59 7.96 -11.50
N ILE A 271 17.69 7.25 -10.82
CA ILE A 271 16.32 7.69 -10.57
C ILE A 271 16.26 8.86 -9.60
N ASP A 272 15.22 9.66 -9.67
CA ASP A 272 14.96 10.81 -8.80
C ASP A 272 13.84 10.51 -7.79
N GLY A 273 12.97 9.56 -8.12
CA GLY A 273 11.91 9.04 -7.27
C GLY A 273 11.79 7.52 -7.36
N LEU A 274 11.43 6.87 -6.25
CA LEU A 274 11.11 5.46 -6.17
C LEU A 274 9.70 5.31 -5.59
N PHE A 275 8.78 4.65 -6.32
CA PHE A 275 7.43 4.41 -5.84
C PHE A 275 7.14 2.91 -5.69
N LEU A 276 6.61 2.52 -4.51
CA LEU A 276 6.27 1.15 -4.15
C LEU A 276 4.75 0.97 -4.18
N ASN A 277 4.26 -0.04 -4.91
CA ASN A 277 2.83 -0.32 -5.03
C ASN A 277 2.20 -0.89 -3.76
N GLY A 278 0.86 -1.00 -3.76
CA GLY A 278 0.09 -1.71 -2.74
C GLY A 278 -0.03 -3.22 -3.01
N GLY A 279 -0.41 -3.97 -1.99
CA GLY A 279 -0.56 -5.42 -1.99
C GLY A 279 -0.07 -6.03 -0.68
N ASP A 280 0.85 -6.99 -0.73
CA ASP A 280 1.46 -7.61 0.44
C ASP A 280 2.88 -7.05 0.69
N GLN A 281 3.06 -6.39 1.82
CA GLN A 281 4.35 -5.83 2.24
C GLN A 281 5.45 -6.89 2.43
N ARG A 282 5.08 -8.16 2.68
CA ARG A 282 6.03 -9.26 2.82
C ARG A 282 6.71 -9.58 1.48
N LEU A 283 5.96 -9.52 0.39
CA LEU A 283 6.48 -9.69 -0.98
C LEU A 283 7.45 -8.56 -1.32
N THR A 284 7.07 -7.31 -1.04
CA THR A 284 7.99 -6.17 -1.24
C THR A 284 9.24 -6.33 -0.40
N LEU A 285 9.12 -6.65 0.90
CA LEU A 285 10.29 -6.85 1.75
C LEU A 285 11.24 -7.91 1.18
N SER A 286 10.68 -9.03 0.72
CA SER A 286 11.45 -10.14 0.12
C SER A 286 12.13 -9.74 -1.19
N ALA A 287 11.58 -8.80 -1.96
CA ALA A 287 12.18 -8.27 -3.18
C ALA A 287 13.47 -7.44 -2.90
N TRP A 288 13.58 -6.84 -1.72
CA TRP A 288 14.70 -6.00 -1.35
C TRP A 288 15.71 -6.68 -0.41
N LEU A 289 15.41 -7.87 0.08
CA LEU A 289 16.29 -8.66 0.94
C LEU A 289 16.82 -9.89 0.19
N THR A 290 18.02 -10.32 0.58
CA THR A 290 18.53 -11.62 0.13
C THR A 290 17.73 -12.77 0.77
N PRO A 291 17.81 -14.01 0.26
CA PRO A 291 17.17 -15.17 0.90
C PRO A 291 17.59 -15.38 2.37
N GLN A 292 18.74 -14.85 2.77
CA GLN A 292 19.22 -14.86 4.16
C GLN A 292 18.70 -13.68 4.99
N LYS A 293 17.66 -12.96 4.49
CA LYS A 293 17.06 -11.79 5.13
C LYS A 293 18.02 -10.63 5.40
N LYS A 294 19.10 -10.53 4.61
CA LYS A 294 20.04 -9.39 4.66
C LYS A 294 19.70 -8.38 3.57
N PRO A 295 20.01 -7.09 3.74
CA PRO A 295 19.89 -6.10 2.67
C PRO A 295 20.54 -6.57 1.37
N SER A 296 19.82 -6.41 0.26
CA SER A 296 20.38 -6.63 -1.08
C SER A 296 21.18 -5.41 -1.53
N LYS A 297 22.02 -5.57 -2.56
CA LYS A 297 22.74 -4.45 -3.19
C LYS A 297 21.77 -3.34 -3.66
N ALA A 298 20.59 -3.72 -4.13
CA ALA A 298 19.54 -2.78 -4.52
C ALA A 298 19.07 -1.92 -3.33
N LEU A 299 18.79 -2.56 -2.18
CA LEU A 299 18.39 -1.86 -0.96
C LEU A 299 19.49 -0.93 -0.43
N ASP A 300 20.75 -1.38 -0.43
CA ASP A 300 21.87 -0.57 0.02
C ASP A 300 22.05 0.69 -0.83
N ILE A 301 21.88 0.59 -2.17
CA ILE A 301 21.93 1.74 -3.07
C ILE A 301 20.85 2.76 -2.69
N ILE A 302 19.61 2.32 -2.52
CA ILE A 302 18.48 3.21 -2.22
C ILE A 302 18.61 3.83 -0.83
N LYS A 303 19.00 3.04 0.19
CA LYS A 303 19.26 3.56 1.56
C LYS A 303 20.32 4.66 1.54
N LYS A 304 21.43 4.43 0.84
CA LYS A 304 22.50 5.44 0.73
C LYS A 304 22.00 6.72 0.06
N ARG A 305 21.22 6.61 -1.01
CA ARG A 305 20.68 7.78 -1.71
C ARG A 305 19.65 8.54 -0.87
N LEU A 306 18.81 7.82 -0.11
CA LEU A 306 17.87 8.41 0.82
C LEU A 306 18.60 9.17 1.95
N GLN A 307 19.63 8.56 2.56
CA GLN A 307 20.46 9.21 3.57
C GLN A 307 21.17 10.47 3.07
N GLN A 308 21.47 10.52 1.77
CA GLN A 308 22.04 11.69 1.09
C GLN A 308 20.98 12.68 0.61
N HIS A 309 19.69 12.46 0.88
CA HIS A 309 18.56 13.26 0.41
C HIS A 309 18.49 13.45 -1.11
N GLN A 310 19.02 12.48 -1.88
CA GLN A 310 19.12 12.55 -3.34
C GLN A 310 17.90 11.99 -4.07
N ILE A 311 16.99 11.35 -3.35
CA ILE A 311 15.81 10.66 -3.89
C ILE A 311 14.61 10.93 -2.99
N VAL A 312 13.41 10.98 -3.57
CA VAL A 312 12.16 10.82 -2.80
C VAL A 312 11.66 9.39 -2.93
N ILE A 313 11.21 8.80 -1.84
CA ILE A 313 10.60 7.47 -1.81
C ILE A 313 9.13 7.63 -1.46
N GLY A 314 8.26 7.02 -2.25
CA GLY A 314 6.83 6.96 -2.00
C GLY A 314 6.32 5.53 -2.03
N GLY A 315 5.16 5.33 -1.47
CA GLY A 315 4.46 4.06 -1.55
C GLY A 315 3.03 4.19 -1.11
N THR A 316 2.21 3.23 -1.50
CA THR A 316 0.81 3.18 -1.13
C THR A 316 0.49 1.86 -0.44
N SER A 317 -0.34 1.89 0.63
CA SER A 317 -0.75 0.68 1.36
C SER A 317 0.45 -0.16 1.82
N ALA A 318 0.61 -1.38 1.32
CA ALA A 318 1.78 -2.24 1.60
C ALA A 318 3.12 -1.55 1.31
N GLY A 319 3.19 -0.75 0.23
CA GLY A 319 4.37 0.06 -0.10
C GLY A 319 4.71 1.11 0.97
N THR A 320 3.73 1.60 1.72
CA THR A 320 3.92 2.45 2.91
C THR A 320 4.29 1.61 4.13
N ALA A 321 3.54 0.54 4.40
CA ALA A 321 3.75 -0.30 5.59
C ALA A 321 5.16 -0.90 5.63
N VAL A 322 5.73 -1.25 4.47
CA VAL A 322 7.08 -1.83 4.38
C VAL A 322 8.20 -0.82 4.68
N MET A 323 7.91 0.50 4.71
CA MET A 323 8.95 1.53 4.96
C MET A 323 9.41 1.59 6.41
N THR A 324 8.61 1.10 7.35
CA THR A 324 8.94 1.14 8.78
C THR A 324 10.32 0.54 9.09
N ALA A 325 11.01 1.12 10.07
CA ALA A 325 12.30 0.59 10.53
C ALA A 325 12.14 -0.52 11.56
N GLN A 326 11.04 -0.51 12.32
CA GLN A 326 10.77 -1.47 13.40
C GLN A 326 9.32 -1.95 13.34
N TYR A 327 9.08 -3.19 13.74
CA TYR A 327 7.74 -3.74 13.95
C TYR A 327 6.80 -3.54 12.75
N MET A 328 7.15 -4.13 11.61
CA MET A 328 6.28 -4.07 10.43
C MET A 328 5.03 -4.94 10.65
N VAL A 329 3.86 -4.31 10.69
CA VAL A 329 2.57 -5.05 10.76
C VAL A 329 2.41 -5.88 9.48
N THR A 330 1.96 -7.13 9.61
CA THR A 330 1.81 -8.05 8.48
C THR A 330 0.38 -8.54 8.26
N GLY A 331 -0.49 -8.46 9.27
CA GLY A 331 -1.88 -8.90 9.14
C GLY A 331 -2.74 -8.54 10.35
N GLY A 332 -3.99 -9.00 10.33
CA GLY A 332 -4.93 -8.94 11.44
C GLY A 332 -5.79 -7.70 11.54
N THR A 333 -6.68 -7.71 12.53
CA THR A 333 -7.69 -6.68 12.78
C THR A 333 -7.60 -6.14 14.20
N SER A 334 -8.24 -4.99 14.49
CA SER A 334 -8.33 -4.48 15.86
C SER A 334 -9.08 -5.46 16.81
N HIS A 335 -10.12 -6.12 16.31
CA HIS A 335 -10.79 -7.17 17.06
C HIS A 335 -9.87 -8.37 17.36
N GLY A 336 -9.09 -8.80 16.36
CA GLY A 336 -8.09 -9.86 16.55
C GLY A 336 -6.99 -9.48 17.55
N ALA A 337 -6.57 -8.21 17.60
CA ALA A 337 -5.64 -7.71 18.60
C ALA A 337 -6.20 -7.86 20.03
N LEU A 338 -7.49 -7.58 20.22
CA LEU A 338 -8.15 -7.74 21.52
C LEU A 338 -8.30 -9.20 21.91
N THR A 339 -8.53 -10.09 20.93
CA THR A 339 -8.81 -11.51 21.17
C THR A 339 -7.54 -12.32 21.38
N TYR A 340 -6.53 -12.08 20.57
CA TYR A 340 -5.31 -12.91 20.49
C TYR A 340 -4.04 -12.18 20.88
N GLY A 341 -4.15 -10.86 21.16
CA GLY A 341 -2.97 -10.01 21.33
C GLY A 341 -2.29 -9.68 20.01
N VAL A 342 -1.05 -9.22 20.11
CA VAL A 342 -0.20 -8.86 18.97
C VAL A 342 0.97 -9.85 18.90
N LEU A 343 1.09 -10.59 17.80
CA LEU A 343 1.95 -11.76 17.69
C LEU A 343 3.17 -11.50 16.80
N ALA A 344 4.36 -11.77 17.32
CA ALA A 344 5.60 -11.77 16.53
C ALA A 344 5.68 -13.04 15.68
N ALA A 345 4.88 -13.11 14.62
CA ALA A 345 4.72 -14.30 13.79
C ALA A 345 4.49 -13.94 12.32
N GLU A 346 4.61 -14.92 11.44
CA GLU A 346 4.21 -14.76 10.04
C GLU A 346 2.67 -14.80 9.94
N ALA A 347 2.11 -13.87 9.15
CA ALA A 347 0.67 -13.87 8.89
C ALA A 347 0.27 -15.12 8.09
N PRO A 348 -0.93 -15.67 8.31
CA PRO A 348 -1.49 -16.68 7.44
C PRO A 348 -1.68 -16.14 6.00
N SER A 349 -2.06 -17.00 5.05
CA SER A 349 -2.31 -16.59 3.67
C SER A 349 -3.48 -15.61 3.58
N GLU A 350 -3.54 -14.82 2.51
CA GLU A 350 -4.61 -13.83 2.30
C GLU A 350 -6.01 -14.45 2.21
N ARG A 351 -6.09 -15.69 1.68
CA ARG A 351 -7.35 -16.43 1.53
C ARG A 351 -7.65 -17.39 2.69
N CYS A 352 -6.93 -17.27 3.80
CA CYS A 352 -7.06 -18.22 4.91
C CYS A 352 -8.49 -18.28 5.48
N GLU A 353 -9.21 -17.19 5.50
CA GLU A 353 -10.63 -17.17 5.92
C GLU A 353 -11.56 -17.83 4.90
N GLU A 354 -11.23 -17.75 3.61
CA GLU A 354 -12.04 -18.28 2.51
C GLU A 354 -11.69 -19.73 2.18
N SER A 355 -10.40 -20.08 2.22
CA SER A 355 -9.86 -21.35 1.71
C SER A 355 -9.63 -22.42 2.78
N HIS A 356 -10.18 -22.24 3.99
CA HIS A 356 -10.00 -23.20 5.10
C HIS A 356 -8.54 -23.62 5.31
N CYS A 357 -7.62 -22.67 5.21
CA CYS A 357 -6.20 -22.94 5.33
C CYS A 357 -5.87 -23.52 6.73
N GLN A 358 -4.92 -24.42 6.78
CA GLN A 358 -4.38 -24.93 8.04
C GLN A 358 -3.36 -23.94 8.58
N SER A 359 -3.76 -23.12 9.54
CA SER A 359 -2.88 -22.19 10.25
C SER A 359 -3.21 -22.26 11.74
N ASP A 360 -2.17 -22.33 12.57
CA ASP A 360 -2.31 -22.20 14.03
C ASP A 360 -2.61 -20.75 14.45
N ILE A 361 -2.44 -19.79 13.53
CA ILE A 361 -2.69 -18.37 13.76
C ILE A 361 -3.98 -18.00 13.03
N PRO A 362 -5.02 -17.51 13.75
CA PRO A 362 -6.23 -17.02 13.12
C PRO A 362 -5.96 -15.87 12.15
N ALA A 363 -6.66 -15.81 11.02
CA ALA A 363 -6.47 -14.78 10.00
C ALA A 363 -6.69 -13.35 10.55
N THR A 364 -7.55 -13.21 11.56
CA THR A 364 -7.82 -11.94 12.24
C THR A 364 -6.77 -11.53 13.28
N ALA A 365 -5.91 -12.47 13.74
CA ALA A 365 -4.87 -12.18 14.73
C ALA A 365 -3.84 -11.18 14.17
N VAL A 366 -3.49 -10.17 14.97
CA VAL A 366 -2.48 -9.19 14.54
C VAL A 366 -1.10 -9.83 14.58
N THR A 367 -0.45 -9.82 13.43
CA THR A 367 0.91 -10.33 13.27
C THR A 367 1.87 -9.22 12.85
N TYR A 368 3.13 -9.34 13.24
CA TYR A 368 4.17 -8.38 12.87
C TYR A 368 5.56 -9.01 12.78
N SER A 369 6.40 -8.40 11.95
CA SER A 369 7.84 -8.70 11.86
C SER A 369 8.61 -7.83 12.85
N THR A 370 9.32 -8.44 13.79
CA THR A 370 10.18 -7.71 14.76
C THR A 370 11.39 -7.04 14.10
N ALA A 371 11.86 -7.58 12.96
CA ALA A 371 12.96 -7.00 12.20
C ALA A 371 12.55 -5.71 11.45
N GLY A 372 11.28 -5.35 11.46
CA GLY A 372 10.76 -4.23 10.70
C GLY A 372 10.62 -4.53 9.21
N GLY A 373 10.60 -3.46 8.42
CA GLY A 373 10.54 -3.47 6.97
C GLY A 373 11.86 -3.00 6.32
N LEU A 374 11.76 -2.11 5.34
CA LEU A 374 12.93 -1.60 4.59
C LEU A 374 13.75 -0.57 5.38
N GLY A 375 13.22 -0.03 6.45
CA GLY A 375 13.94 0.91 7.32
C GLY A 375 14.12 2.30 6.74
N PHE A 376 13.20 2.75 5.87
CA PHE A 376 13.21 4.11 5.32
C PHE A 376 12.60 5.12 6.30
N PHE A 377 11.57 4.70 7.06
CA PHE A 377 10.88 5.51 8.05
C PHE A 377 11.31 5.11 9.47
N PRO A 378 12.14 5.95 10.14
CA PRO A 378 12.75 5.61 11.42
C PRO A 378 11.90 6.00 12.64
N PHE A 379 10.80 6.75 12.46
CA PHE A 379 10.14 7.43 13.58
C PHE A 379 9.18 6.53 14.38
N GLY A 380 8.67 5.45 13.79
CA GLY A 380 7.73 4.57 14.49
C GLY A 380 7.14 3.49 13.59
N VAL A 381 6.12 2.83 14.11
CA VAL A 381 5.35 1.83 13.38
C VAL A 381 4.40 2.52 12.41
N THR A 382 4.25 1.99 11.20
CA THR A 382 3.31 2.52 10.21
C THR A 382 2.17 1.55 9.94
N ASP A 383 0.96 2.08 9.77
CA ASP A 383 -0.21 1.34 9.36
C ASP A 383 -1.01 2.12 8.30
N THR A 384 -1.85 1.46 7.52
CA THR A 384 -2.48 2.01 6.32
C THR A 384 -3.95 1.62 6.25
N HIS A 385 -4.75 2.20 5.32
CA HIS A 385 -6.22 2.03 5.27
C HIS A 385 -6.85 2.22 6.65
N PHE A 386 -6.37 3.20 7.37
CA PHE A 386 -6.37 3.15 8.82
C PHE A 386 -7.76 3.28 9.42
N SER A 387 -8.39 4.44 9.25
CA SER A 387 -9.75 4.64 9.76
C SER A 387 -10.80 3.84 8.99
N GLN A 388 -10.55 3.56 7.69
CA GLN A 388 -11.45 2.80 6.83
C GLN A 388 -11.58 1.33 7.24
N ARG A 389 -10.53 0.79 7.89
CA ARG A 389 -10.50 -0.60 8.40
C ARG A 389 -10.43 -0.66 9.93
N GLU A 390 -10.77 0.45 10.61
CA GLU A 390 -10.85 0.53 12.09
C GLU A 390 -9.59 0.00 12.81
N ARG A 391 -8.39 0.42 12.34
CA ARG A 391 -7.11 -0.13 12.76
C ARG A 391 -6.51 0.54 14.01
N GLN A 392 -7.25 1.42 14.66
CA GLN A 392 -6.74 2.24 15.78
C GLN A 392 -6.24 1.39 16.95
N VAL A 393 -7.01 0.39 17.37
CA VAL A 393 -6.64 -0.46 18.51
C VAL A 393 -5.42 -1.32 18.19
N ARG A 394 -5.33 -1.90 16.97
CA ARG A 394 -4.17 -2.74 16.62
C ARG A 394 -2.87 -1.95 16.58
N LEU A 395 -2.89 -0.72 16.02
CA LEU A 395 -1.71 0.14 15.98
C LEU A 395 -1.33 0.59 17.39
N PHE A 396 -2.33 0.96 18.22
CA PHE A 396 -2.11 1.37 19.59
C PHE A 396 -1.40 0.29 20.41
N MET A 397 -1.90 -0.95 20.35
CA MET A 397 -1.27 -2.08 21.05
C MET A 397 0.13 -2.40 20.50
N LEU A 398 0.30 -2.38 19.17
CA LEU A 398 1.60 -2.66 18.54
C LEU A 398 2.63 -1.58 18.86
N SER A 399 2.24 -0.29 18.86
CA SER A 399 3.13 0.82 19.20
C SER A 399 3.62 0.72 20.63
N ALA A 400 2.78 0.27 21.57
CA ALA A 400 3.18 0.07 22.97
C ALA A 400 4.28 -0.99 23.15
N LEU A 401 4.40 -1.94 22.23
CA LEU A 401 5.46 -2.95 22.21
C LEU A 401 6.72 -2.46 21.49
N SER A 402 6.61 -1.50 20.59
CA SER A 402 7.75 -0.99 19.80
C SER A 402 8.73 -0.19 20.68
N GLU A 403 9.98 -0.11 20.25
CA GLU A 403 11.01 0.65 20.96
C GLU A 403 10.70 2.16 20.95
N ASN A 404 10.21 2.67 19.82
CA ASN A 404 9.93 4.10 19.65
C ASN A 404 8.61 4.57 20.25
N LYS A 405 7.75 3.66 20.71
CA LYS A 405 6.43 3.99 21.29
C LYS A 405 5.56 4.92 20.44
N LEU A 406 5.90 5.07 19.15
CA LEU A 406 5.23 5.88 18.17
C LEU A 406 4.58 5.01 17.10
N GLY A 407 3.36 5.40 16.68
CA GLY A 407 2.64 4.77 15.60
C GLY A 407 1.99 5.80 14.68
N PHE A 408 2.00 5.53 13.38
CA PHE A 408 1.42 6.41 12.35
C PHE A 408 0.45 5.61 11.50
N GLY A 409 -0.83 5.89 11.65
CA GLY A 409 -1.92 5.26 10.90
C GLY A 409 -2.43 6.19 9.82
N VAL A 410 -2.12 5.90 8.56
CA VAL A 410 -2.46 6.74 7.41
C VAL A 410 -3.77 6.27 6.79
N ASP A 411 -4.72 7.20 6.65
CA ASP A 411 -6.03 6.95 6.03
C ASP A 411 -5.92 6.80 4.50
N GLU A 412 -6.94 6.20 3.87
CA GLU A 412 -7.02 6.11 2.41
C GLU A 412 -7.04 7.49 1.74
N ASN A 413 -6.57 7.56 0.51
CA ASN A 413 -6.50 8.79 -0.31
C ASN A 413 -5.80 9.97 0.40
N THR A 414 -4.89 9.64 1.32
CA THR A 414 -4.15 10.58 2.19
C THR A 414 -2.68 10.16 2.26
N ALA A 415 -1.79 11.12 2.43
CA ALA A 415 -0.36 10.87 2.56
C ALA A 415 0.25 11.59 3.76
N LEU A 416 1.11 10.89 4.48
CA LEU A 416 2.07 11.45 5.42
C LEU A 416 3.34 11.82 4.65
N LEU A 417 3.69 13.10 4.67
CA LEU A 417 4.89 13.67 4.08
C LEU A 417 5.97 13.77 5.15
N VAL A 418 7.17 13.31 4.86
CA VAL A 418 8.24 13.22 5.86
C VAL A 418 9.50 13.93 5.37
N ASP A 419 9.97 14.90 6.12
CA ASP A 419 11.30 15.48 6.00
C ASP A 419 12.22 14.82 7.04
N LEU A 420 13.07 13.91 6.58
CA LEU A 420 13.98 13.17 7.46
C LEU A 420 15.10 14.04 8.03
N ARG A 421 15.43 15.15 7.38
CA ARG A 421 16.49 16.07 7.83
C ARG A 421 16.05 16.88 9.05
N ASN A 422 14.82 17.40 8.98
CA ASN A 422 14.27 18.29 10.00
C ASN A 422 13.40 17.53 11.01
N HIS A 423 13.20 16.24 10.82
CA HIS A 423 12.28 15.38 11.61
C HIS A 423 10.86 15.96 11.63
N THR A 424 10.37 16.46 10.50
CA THR A 424 9.02 16.99 10.40
C THR A 424 8.12 16.08 9.59
N VAL A 425 6.86 16.06 9.97
CA VAL A 425 5.80 15.38 9.26
C VAL A 425 4.70 16.37 8.89
N SER A 426 4.07 16.16 7.74
CA SER A 426 2.93 16.96 7.29
C SER A 426 1.91 16.05 6.64
N VAL A 427 0.65 16.49 6.54
CA VAL A 427 -0.43 15.68 5.97
C VAL A 427 -1.00 16.36 4.73
N VAL A 428 -1.27 15.57 3.70
CA VAL A 428 -2.01 15.98 2.50
C VAL A 428 -3.01 14.89 2.10
N GLY A 429 -4.07 15.28 1.44
CA GLY A 429 -5.07 14.33 0.93
C GLY A 429 -6.47 14.58 1.48
N GLU A 430 -7.32 13.57 1.37
CA GLU A 430 -8.75 13.66 1.67
C GLU A 430 -9.06 13.56 3.17
N HIS A 431 -8.28 12.74 3.87
CA HIS A 431 -8.51 12.37 5.25
C HIS A 431 -7.32 12.78 6.12
N GLY A 432 -6.93 11.96 7.09
CA GLY A 432 -5.86 12.30 8.02
C GLY A 432 -4.92 11.15 8.36
N VAL A 433 -4.12 11.44 9.36
CA VAL A 433 -3.15 10.50 9.94
C VAL A 433 -3.36 10.48 11.45
N TRP A 434 -3.65 9.31 11.98
CA TRP A 434 -3.61 9.06 13.42
C TRP A 434 -2.17 8.86 13.87
N VAL A 435 -1.77 9.58 14.88
CA VAL A 435 -0.46 9.41 15.52
C VAL A 435 -0.67 8.94 16.94
N VAL A 436 -0.06 7.82 17.28
CA VAL A 436 0.04 7.28 18.64
C VAL A 436 1.37 7.71 19.20
N GLU A 437 1.39 8.25 20.42
CA GLU A 437 2.62 8.58 21.12
C GLU A 437 2.58 8.15 22.59
N GLN A 438 3.78 8.06 23.21
CA GLN A 438 3.93 7.72 24.62
C GLN A 438 3.16 6.46 25.03
N SER A 439 3.05 5.50 24.10
CA SER A 439 2.30 4.28 24.34
C SER A 439 3.05 3.33 25.29
N HIS A 440 2.33 2.80 26.26
CA HIS A 440 2.88 1.92 27.30
C HIS A 440 1.97 0.70 27.52
N VAL A 441 2.57 -0.39 27.96
CA VAL A 441 1.86 -1.60 28.37
C VAL A 441 2.21 -1.95 29.81
N THR A 442 1.18 -2.23 30.62
CA THR A 442 1.30 -2.77 31.96
C THR A 442 0.84 -4.22 31.93
N GLN A 443 1.60 -5.14 32.51
CA GLN A 443 1.36 -6.57 32.42
C GLN A 443 0.39 -7.11 33.48
N THR A 444 0.22 -6.41 34.60
CA THR A 444 -0.64 -6.89 35.70
C THR A 444 -1.34 -5.71 36.40
N PRO A 445 -2.61 -5.45 36.14
CA PRO A 445 -3.44 -6.04 35.06
C PRO A 445 -2.96 -5.65 33.68
N LEU A 446 -3.27 -6.45 32.66
CA LEU A 446 -2.85 -6.13 31.29
C LEU A 446 -3.64 -4.92 30.78
N SER A 447 -2.94 -3.83 30.59
CA SER A 447 -3.51 -2.58 30.09
C SER A 447 -2.53 -1.82 29.22
N TYR A 448 -3.07 -1.06 28.29
CA TYR A 448 -2.32 -0.17 27.39
C TYR A 448 -2.76 1.26 27.66
N SER A 449 -1.81 2.20 27.65
CA SER A 449 -2.08 3.63 27.81
C SER A 449 -1.21 4.45 26.88
N GLY A 450 -1.67 5.62 26.47
CA GLY A 450 -0.92 6.52 25.59
C GLY A 450 -1.77 7.71 25.13
N VAL A 451 -1.23 8.49 24.22
CA VAL A 451 -1.88 9.68 23.66
C VAL A 451 -2.05 9.48 22.15
N MET A 452 -3.15 9.94 21.60
CA MET A 452 -3.41 9.93 20.17
C MET A 452 -3.72 11.33 19.64
N HIS A 453 -3.28 11.59 18.42
CA HIS A 453 -3.57 12.78 17.65
C HIS A 453 -4.14 12.38 16.30
N TYR A 454 -4.99 13.22 15.71
CA TYR A 454 -5.44 13.08 14.33
C TYR A 454 -5.11 14.35 13.58
N LEU A 455 -4.13 14.25 12.69
CA LEU A 455 -3.66 15.35 11.82
C LEU A 455 -4.31 15.23 10.45
N THR A 456 -4.72 16.36 9.86
CA THR A 456 -5.37 16.40 8.55
C THR A 456 -4.61 17.27 7.56
N ALA A 457 -5.10 17.39 6.34
CA ALA A 457 -4.41 18.10 5.26
C ALA A 457 -4.02 19.54 5.65
N GLY A 458 -2.74 19.82 5.56
CA GLY A 458 -2.11 21.12 5.92
C GLY A 458 -1.50 21.15 7.32
N ASP A 459 -1.85 20.19 8.19
CA ASP A 459 -1.23 20.08 9.51
C ASP A 459 0.21 19.59 9.40
N ASN A 460 1.03 20.05 10.32
CA ASN A 460 2.41 19.60 10.45
C ASN A 460 2.82 19.48 11.91
N ALA A 461 3.82 18.66 12.16
CA ALA A 461 4.40 18.44 13.47
C ALA A 461 5.89 18.12 13.36
N LYS A 462 6.62 18.35 14.44
CA LYS A 462 7.99 17.88 14.57
C LYS A 462 8.00 16.60 15.42
N VAL A 463 8.71 15.58 14.94
CA VAL A 463 8.91 14.33 15.67
C VAL A 463 10.15 14.47 16.55
N ASP A 464 9.97 14.34 17.85
CA ASP A 464 11.07 14.25 18.80
C ASP A 464 11.40 12.76 19.02
N VAL A 465 12.50 12.34 18.45
CA VAL A 465 12.95 10.94 18.54
C VAL A 465 13.50 10.56 19.92
N VAL A 466 13.83 11.55 20.74
CA VAL A 466 14.35 11.32 22.11
C VAL A 466 13.20 11.13 23.09
N THR A 467 12.23 12.04 23.07
CA THR A 467 11.05 11.96 23.94
C THR A 467 9.96 11.05 23.37
N GLN A 468 10.12 10.57 22.11
CA GLN A 468 9.16 9.73 21.41
C GLN A 468 7.75 10.36 21.37
N SER A 469 7.69 11.62 20.98
CA SER A 469 6.49 12.44 20.96
C SER A 469 6.45 13.39 19.78
N LEU A 470 5.28 13.96 19.53
CA LEU A 470 5.11 15.09 18.62
C LEU A 470 5.31 16.41 19.33
N ASN A 471 6.14 17.26 18.77
CA ASN A 471 6.35 18.64 19.24
C ASN A 471 5.93 19.62 18.15
N HIS A 472 5.62 20.86 18.55
CA HIS A 472 5.29 21.95 17.63
C HIS A 472 4.19 21.56 16.63
N ILE A 473 3.11 20.95 17.11
CA ILE A 473 1.96 20.63 16.28
C ILE A 473 1.33 21.95 15.81
N GLN A 474 1.34 22.18 14.52
CA GLN A 474 0.72 23.33 13.89
C GLN A 474 -0.49 22.86 13.10
N LEU A 475 -1.68 23.26 13.55
CA LEU A 475 -2.92 22.99 12.84
C LEU A 475 -3.20 24.13 11.87
N LEU A 476 -3.49 23.78 10.64
CA LEU A 476 -3.96 24.76 9.66
C LEU A 476 -5.44 25.07 9.98
N SER A 477 -5.77 26.31 10.30
CA SER A 477 -7.15 26.73 10.51
C SER A 477 -7.97 26.50 9.24
N ALA A 478 -9.01 25.70 9.36
CA ALA A 478 -9.84 25.31 8.24
C ALA A 478 -10.75 26.47 7.78
N ASP A 479 -10.27 27.25 6.83
CA ASP A 479 -11.12 28.15 6.02
C ASP A 479 -11.59 27.48 4.72
N LYS A 480 -11.47 26.16 4.63
CA LYS A 480 -11.92 25.37 3.47
C LYS A 480 -13.07 24.46 3.88
N THR A 481 -14.24 24.74 3.33
CA THR A 481 -15.35 23.80 3.22
C THR A 481 -14.83 22.45 2.74
N ILE A 482 -14.56 21.55 3.71
CA ILE A 482 -14.32 20.14 3.41
C ILE A 482 -15.65 19.65 2.87
N ASN A 483 -15.66 19.25 1.61
CA ASN A 483 -16.82 18.58 1.03
C ASN A 483 -17.17 17.41 1.96
N LYS A 484 -18.35 17.48 2.56
CA LYS A 484 -18.94 16.35 3.29
C LYS A 484 -19.25 15.24 2.28
N GLN A 485 -18.22 14.50 1.90
CA GLN A 485 -18.39 13.33 1.08
C GLN A 485 -18.62 12.13 2.00
N ALA A 486 -19.68 11.42 1.69
CA ALA A 486 -20.29 10.27 2.33
C ALA A 486 -19.49 9.59 3.47
N ASP A 487 -20.15 9.54 4.62
CA ASP A 487 -19.84 8.83 5.84
C ASP A 487 -19.30 7.41 5.59
N VAL A 488 -17.97 7.27 5.54
CA VAL A 488 -17.36 6.07 6.07
C VAL A 488 -17.62 6.16 7.59
N LYS A 489 -18.30 5.19 8.15
CA LYS A 489 -18.53 5.11 9.60
C LYS A 489 -17.18 5.08 10.31
N ARG A 490 -16.70 6.22 10.73
CA ARG A 490 -15.47 6.37 11.52
C ARG A 490 -15.88 6.26 12.98
N GLU A 491 -16.19 5.07 13.40
CA GLU A 491 -16.73 4.81 14.73
C GLU A 491 -15.80 5.34 15.83
N PHE A 492 -14.49 5.15 15.66
CA PHE A 492 -13.50 5.67 16.60
C PHE A 492 -13.53 7.20 16.71
N ASN A 493 -13.67 7.93 15.59
CA ASN A 493 -13.80 9.39 15.61
C ASN A 493 -15.06 9.83 16.36
N ALA A 494 -16.18 9.12 16.17
CA ALA A 494 -17.42 9.40 16.89
C ALA A 494 -17.26 9.15 18.41
N TRP A 495 -16.48 8.17 18.82
CA TRP A 495 -16.16 7.93 20.23
C TRP A 495 -15.33 9.07 20.82
N VAL A 496 -14.37 9.62 20.07
CA VAL A 496 -13.57 10.78 20.48
C VAL A 496 -14.44 12.03 20.57
N ASP A 497 -15.31 12.28 19.59
CA ASP A 497 -16.27 13.40 19.64
C ASP A 497 -17.16 13.33 20.86
N LYS A 498 -17.67 12.14 21.19
CA LYS A 498 -18.46 11.92 22.42
C LYS A 498 -17.65 12.18 23.68
N ALA A 499 -16.39 11.73 23.73
CA ALA A 499 -15.50 12.01 24.85
C ALA A 499 -15.27 13.51 25.05
N CYS A 500 -15.19 14.28 23.97
CA CYS A 500 -15.08 15.74 24.02
C CYS A 500 -16.35 16.44 24.55
N VAL A 501 -17.52 15.85 24.35
CA VAL A 501 -18.79 16.39 24.89
C VAL A 501 -18.92 16.05 26.35
N ASP A 502 -18.65 14.80 26.72
CA ASP A 502 -18.93 14.26 28.06
C ASP A 502 -17.73 14.38 29.04
N GLY A 503 -16.56 14.80 28.54
CA GLY A 503 -15.29 14.84 29.28
C GLY A 503 -14.54 13.49 29.28
N GLN A 504 -15.23 12.39 29.08
CA GLN A 504 -14.70 11.03 28.94
C GLN A 504 -15.73 10.14 28.23
N ASN A 505 -15.28 9.16 27.51
CA ASN A 505 -16.12 8.11 26.91
C ASN A 505 -15.54 6.74 27.26
N ASP A 506 -16.36 5.90 27.86
CA ASP A 506 -16.04 4.52 28.23
C ASP A 506 -16.77 3.59 27.27
N ILE A 507 -16.03 2.82 26.49
CA ILE A 507 -16.54 1.92 25.46
C ILE A 507 -16.27 0.48 25.89
N ASP A 508 -17.30 -0.33 25.95
CA ASP A 508 -17.21 -1.78 26.15
C ASP A 508 -16.99 -2.46 24.79
N LEU A 509 -15.84 -3.09 24.62
CA LEU A 509 -15.47 -3.86 23.42
C LEU A 509 -15.64 -5.38 23.66
N GLY A 510 -16.34 -5.77 24.72
CA GLY A 510 -16.57 -7.17 25.12
C GLY A 510 -15.35 -7.81 25.81
N GLN A 511 -14.20 -7.78 25.20
CA GLN A 511 -12.94 -8.35 25.74
C GLN A 511 -12.04 -7.29 26.38
N ALA A 512 -12.39 -6.03 26.22
CA ALA A 512 -11.64 -4.90 26.76
C ALA A 512 -12.56 -3.71 27.05
N LYS A 513 -12.13 -2.89 27.97
CA LYS A 513 -12.72 -1.56 28.20
C LYS A 513 -11.78 -0.50 27.62
N LEU A 514 -12.26 0.25 26.64
CA LEU A 514 -11.56 1.38 26.05
C LEU A 514 -12.06 2.66 26.73
N ILE A 515 -11.13 3.44 27.26
CA ILE A 515 -11.39 4.74 27.87
C ILE A 515 -10.73 5.82 27.02
N ILE A 516 -11.52 6.76 26.55
CA ILE A 516 -11.08 7.91 25.76
C ILE A 516 -11.31 9.17 26.59
N LYS A 517 -10.25 9.94 26.83
CA LYS A 517 -10.33 11.17 27.62
C LYS A 517 -9.46 12.27 27.03
N PRO A 518 -10.04 13.38 26.56
CA PRO A 518 -9.26 14.55 26.17
C PRO A 518 -8.43 15.08 27.34
N GLN A 519 -7.24 15.58 27.05
CA GLN A 519 -6.35 16.11 28.09
C GLN A 519 -6.92 17.40 28.70
N SER A 520 -7.57 18.24 27.88
CA SER A 520 -8.25 19.45 28.32
C SER A 520 -9.50 19.76 27.50
N GLN A 521 -10.42 20.54 28.07
CA GLN A 521 -11.62 21.03 27.36
C GLN A 521 -11.23 22.01 26.25
N GLN A 522 -10.14 22.75 26.41
CA GLN A 522 -9.64 23.69 25.39
C GLN A 522 -9.28 22.98 24.08
N GLU A 523 -8.74 21.78 24.14
CA GLU A 523 -8.42 20.95 22.97
C GLU A 523 -9.68 20.53 22.24
N CYS A 524 -10.72 20.11 22.96
CA CYS A 524 -12.03 19.82 22.40
C CYS A 524 -12.70 21.04 21.75
N ASP A 525 -12.50 22.24 22.31
CA ASP A 525 -13.03 23.47 21.75
C ASP A 525 -12.29 23.89 20.47
N GLN A 526 -11.00 23.58 20.35
CA GLN A 526 -10.26 23.73 19.10
C GLN A 526 -10.76 22.75 18.02
N ILE A 527 -11.06 21.51 18.38
CA ILE A 527 -11.69 20.51 17.50
C ILE A 527 -13.00 21.06 16.93
N LYS A 528 -13.87 21.63 17.74
CA LYS A 528 -15.16 22.21 17.32
C LYS A 528 -15.00 23.41 16.36
N ARG A 529 -13.93 24.20 16.50
CA ARG A 529 -13.68 25.39 15.66
C ARG A 529 -13.03 25.04 14.33
N ASN A 530 -12.12 24.05 14.32
CA ASN A 530 -11.25 23.75 13.19
C ASN A 530 -11.66 22.47 12.41
N GLY A 531 -12.77 21.83 12.79
CA GLY A 531 -13.24 20.63 12.09
C GLY A 531 -12.64 19.34 12.65
N GLN A 532 -12.06 18.47 11.85
CA GLN A 532 -11.76 17.07 12.17
C GLN A 532 -10.39 16.82 12.84
N HIS A 533 -9.77 17.79 13.50
CA HIS A 533 -8.49 17.60 14.18
C HIS A 533 -8.68 17.13 15.61
N TYR A 534 -7.88 16.16 16.06
CA TYR A 534 -7.81 15.77 17.45
C TYR A 534 -6.38 15.88 17.96
N GLN A 535 -6.18 16.47 19.14
CA GLN A 535 -4.89 16.53 19.81
C GLN A 535 -5.01 16.03 21.25
N ASN A 536 -3.91 15.45 21.76
CA ASN A 536 -3.76 15.06 23.15
C ASN A 536 -4.96 14.27 23.70
N ILE A 537 -5.43 13.29 22.95
CA ILE A 537 -6.49 12.38 23.37
C ILE A 537 -5.85 11.23 24.14
N ASN A 538 -6.03 11.22 25.45
CA ASN A 538 -5.57 10.10 26.28
C ASN A 538 -6.42 8.86 26.00
N ILE A 539 -5.75 7.77 25.78
CA ILE A 539 -6.35 6.46 25.51
C ILE A 539 -5.87 5.48 26.59
N GLN A 540 -6.80 4.75 27.18
CA GLN A 540 -6.52 3.63 28.04
C GLN A 540 -7.35 2.42 27.59
N LEU A 541 -6.70 1.30 27.40
CA LEU A 541 -7.31 0.03 27.03
C LEU A 541 -7.01 -1.00 28.12
N ASN A 542 -8.04 -1.45 28.80
CA ASN A 542 -7.94 -2.46 29.86
C ASN A 542 -8.52 -3.77 29.35
N LEU A 543 -7.73 -4.82 29.28
CA LEU A 543 -8.20 -6.15 28.88
C LEU A 543 -8.89 -6.84 30.04
N VAL A 544 -10.05 -7.44 29.79
CA VAL A 544 -10.95 -7.93 30.85
C VAL A 544 -10.67 -9.38 31.20
N ASN A 545 -9.89 -10.15 30.62
CA ASN A 545 -9.61 -11.57 30.97
C ASN A 545 -8.30 -12.09 30.35
N HIS A 546 -7.19 -11.52 30.71
CA HIS A 546 -5.87 -12.08 30.37
C HIS A 546 -5.04 -12.37 31.61
#